data_a8a39978fb3b265cde4d1b78118f0c13
#
_entry.id   a8a39978fb3b265cde4d1b78118f0c13
#
_cell.length_a   1.000
_cell.length_b   1.000
_cell.length_c   1.000
_cell.angle_alpha   90.00
_cell.angle_beta   90.00
_cell.angle_gamma   90.00
#
_symmetry.space_group_name_H-M   'P 1'
#
loop_
_entity.id
_entity.type
_entity.pdbx_description
1 polymer ?
#
loop_
_entity_poly.entity_id
_entity_poly.type
_entity_poly.pdbx_seq_one_letter_code
_entity_poly.pdbx_strand_id
1 'polypeptide(L)'
;YDLGIITLSEKEMWIRLVSWGLVAIVAILLVILTRSPWGRTLKGIREDEDAVRSLGKNVFVYKMQSLVLGGVIGALGGMVFVLSSQTNQASTWVSNFTFMTWTVLLLGGAATILGPIVGSAVFFMFLMFTQAVLEGLVNIGALPFLSIAQVGQIRYLLVGLFLVLLVIFRPQGFFGNKKEMQFNG
;
A
#
# COMPACT_ATOMS: atom_id res chain seq x y z
N TYR A 1 22.69 -2.16 -19.58
CA TYR A 1 21.91 -3.20 -20.26
C TYR A 1 20.79 -2.50 -21.02
N ASP A 2 20.83 -2.54 -22.34
CA ASP A 2 19.78 -2.01 -23.21
C ASP A 2 18.79 -3.14 -23.51
N LEU A 3 17.61 -3.03 -22.97
CA LEU A 3 16.45 -3.90 -23.30
C LEU A 3 15.62 -3.28 -24.46
N GLY A 4 16.23 -2.47 -25.32
CA GLY A 4 15.63 -1.89 -26.54
C GLY A 4 14.54 -0.83 -26.30
N ILE A 5 13.91 -0.78 -25.14
CA ILE A 5 12.84 0.17 -24.78
C ILE A 5 13.19 0.90 -23.47
N ILE A 6 14.03 0.33 -22.59
CA ILE A 6 14.36 0.87 -21.27
C ILE A 6 15.86 0.77 -21.05
N THR A 7 16.55 1.89 -21.00
CA THR A 7 17.96 2.00 -20.57
C THR A 7 17.97 2.06 -19.04
N LEU A 8 18.35 0.98 -18.38
CA LEU A 8 18.48 0.91 -16.93
C LEU A 8 19.95 1.00 -16.55
N SER A 9 20.29 1.91 -15.62
CA SER A 9 21.61 1.88 -15.00
C SER A 9 21.76 0.60 -14.14
N GLU A 10 22.98 0.08 -14.01
CA GLU A 10 23.23 -1.14 -13.19
C GLU A 10 22.70 -0.99 -11.76
N LYS A 11 22.79 0.22 -11.19
CA LYS A 11 22.28 0.52 -9.84
C LYS A 11 20.76 0.41 -9.76
N GLU A 12 20.03 0.93 -10.74
CA GLU A 12 18.54 0.87 -10.76
C GLU A 12 18.04 -0.55 -10.90
N MET A 13 18.69 -1.36 -11.73
CA MET A 13 18.34 -2.76 -11.90
C MET A 13 18.56 -3.54 -10.60
N TRP A 14 19.71 -3.30 -9.93
CA TRP A 14 20.02 -3.94 -8.64
C TRP A 14 18.99 -3.55 -7.56
N ILE A 15 18.66 -2.28 -7.42
CA ILE A 15 17.64 -1.80 -6.46
C ILE A 15 16.29 -2.46 -6.74
N ARG A 16 15.87 -2.56 -8.00
CA ARG A 16 14.60 -3.21 -8.37
C ARG A 16 14.59 -4.69 -8.01
N LEU A 17 15.66 -5.41 -8.31
CA LEU A 17 15.78 -6.84 -7.96
C LEU A 17 15.72 -7.05 -6.44
N VAL A 18 16.46 -6.27 -5.67
CA VAL A 18 16.47 -6.34 -4.20
C VAL A 18 15.07 -5.99 -3.64
N SER A 19 14.42 -4.95 -4.19
CA SER A 19 13.08 -4.54 -3.75
C SER A 19 12.04 -5.63 -3.99
N TRP A 20 12.00 -6.21 -5.20
CA TRP A 20 11.07 -7.29 -5.51
C TRP A 20 11.40 -8.57 -4.74
N GLY A 21 12.68 -8.87 -4.53
CA GLY A 21 13.12 -9.98 -3.68
C GLY A 21 12.64 -9.82 -2.24
N LEU A 22 12.77 -8.61 -1.68
CA LEU A 22 12.27 -8.30 -0.34
C LEU A 22 10.75 -8.43 -0.24
N VAL A 23 10.01 -7.91 -1.23
CA VAL A 23 8.54 -8.05 -1.28
C VAL A 23 8.14 -9.52 -1.31
N ALA A 24 8.80 -10.34 -2.12
CA ALA A 24 8.53 -11.78 -2.19
C ALA A 24 8.80 -12.48 -0.85
N ILE A 25 9.95 -12.20 -0.22
CA ILE A 25 10.32 -12.77 1.08
C ILE A 25 9.30 -12.38 2.15
N VAL A 26 8.94 -11.11 2.25
CA VAL A 26 7.96 -10.61 3.23
C VAL A 26 6.57 -11.21 2.97
N ALA A 27 6.14 -11.30 1.70
CA ALA A 27 4.87 -11.91 1.34
C ALA A 27 4.81 -13.40 1.75
N ILE A 28 5.86 -14.17 1.46
CA ILE A 28 5.97 -15.59 1.86
C ILE A 28 5.93 -15.71 3.39
N LEU A 29 6.72 -14.89 4.09
CA LEU A 29 6.75 -14.86 5.55
C LEU A 29 5.37 -14.58 6.14
N LEU A 30 4.64 -13.59 5.61
CA LEU A 30 3.28 -13.28 6.05
C LEU A 30 2.30 -14.42 5.75
N VAL A 31 2.42 -15.10 4.61
CA VAL A 31 1.58 -16.27 4.30
C VAL A 31 1.81 -17.38 5.33
N ILE A 32 3.07 -17.69 5.64
CA ILE A 32 3.41 -18.72 6.63
C ILE A 32 2.88 -18.31 8.01
N LEU A 33 3.09 -17.05 8.40
CA LEU A 33 2.72 -16.54 9.71
C LEU A 33 1.20 -16.51 9.91
N THR A 34 0.45 -16.07 8.91
CA THR A 34 -1.03 -16.00 8.98
C THR A 34 -1.69 -17.38 8.97
N ARG A 35 -1.03 -18.40 8.39
CA ARG A 35 -1.50 -19.80 8.42
C ARG A 35 -1.06 -20.56 9.66
N SER A 36 -0.13 -20.02 10.45
CA SER A 36 0.37 -20.62 11.69
C SER A 36 -0.67 -20.57 12.82
N PRO A 37 -0.46 -21.29 13.93
CA PRO A 37 -1.29 -21.17 15.14
C PRO A 37 -1.33 -19.74 15.67
N TRP A 38 -0.24 -18.98 15.56
CA TRP A 38 -0.15 -17.57 15.92
C TRP A 38 -1.13 -16.70 15.13
N GLY A 39 -1.15 -16.86 13.78
CA GLY A 39 -2.08 -16.13 12.93
C GLY A 39 -3.54 -16.46 13.20
N ARG A 40 -3.85 -17.73 13.52
CA ARG A 40 -5.21 -18.14 13.92
C ARG A 40 -5.64 -17.47 15.22
N THR A 41 -4.75 -17.39 16.21
CA THR A 41 -5.03 -16.68 17.46
C THR A 41 -5.29 -15.20 17.22
N LEU A 42 -4.51 -14.54 16.35
CA LEU A 42 -4.75 -13.13 16.00
C LEU A 42 -6.10 -12.90 15.29
N LYS A 43 -6.53 -13.83 14.43
CA LYS A 43 -7.87 -13.78 13.83
C LYS A 43 -8.95 -13.92 14.90
N GLY A 44 -8.80 -14.85 15.84
CA GLY A 44 -9.71 -14.99 16.96
C GLY A 44 -9.80 -13.73 17.83
N ILE A 45 -8.66 -13.08 18.12
CA ILE A 45 -8.61 -11.80 18.86
C ILE A 45 -9.38 -10.69 18.12
N ARG A 46 -9.33 -10.66 16.79
CA ARG A 46 -10.06 -9.69 15.97
C ARG A 46 -11.56 -9.91 16.00
N GLU A 47 -12.00 -11.17 16.08
CA GLU A 47 -13.41 -11.55 16.11
C GLU A 47 -14.01 -11.39 17.50
N ASP A 48 -13.37 -11.93 18.52
CA ASP A 48 -13.78 -11.81 19.93
C ASP A 48 -12.57 -11.91 20.87
N GLU A 49 -12.16 -10.76 21.39
CA GLU A 49 -11.02 -10.66 22.30
C GLU A 49 -11.27 -11.37 23.65
N ASP A 50 -12.49 -11.25 24.18
CA ASP A 50 -12.84 -11.78 25.48
C ASP A 50 -12.95 -13.31 25.43
N ALA A 51 -13.44 -13.87 24.32
CA ALA A 51 -13.44 -15.32 24.12
C ALA A 51 -12.01 -15.88 24.10
N VAL A 52 -11.06 -15.24 23.41
CA VAL A 52 -9.66 -15.68 23.36
C VAL A 52 -8.99 -15.53 24.72
N ARG A 53 -9.30 -14.46 25.47
CA ARG A 53 -8.81 -14.26 26.84
C ARG A 53 -9.32 -15.34 27.81
N SER A 54 -10.58 -15.73 27.66
CA SER A 54 -11.19 -16.81 28.45
C SER A 54 -10.56 -18.19 28.20
N LEU A 55 -9.99 -18.39 27.00
CA LEU A 55 -9.17 -19.57 26.66
C LEU A 55 -7.74 -19.54 27.25
N GLY A 56 -7.43 -18.56 28.11
CA GLY A 56 -6.14 -18.43 28.79
C GLY A 56 -5.02 -17.87 27.90
N LYS A 57 -5.34 -17.28 26.75
CA LYS A 57 -4.33 -16.64 25.88
C LYS A 57 -4.07 -15.21 26.30
N ASN A 58 -2.80 -14.83 26.37
CA ASN A 58 -2.42 -13.44 26.67
C ASN A 58 -2.56 -12.56 25.43
N VAL A 59 -3.72 -11.95 25.27
CA VAL A 59 -4.08 -11.09 24.12
C VAL A 59 -3.10 -9.92 23.95
N PHE A 60 -2.65 -9.32 25.06
CA PHE A 60 -1.71 -8.20 25.01
C PHE A 60 -0.39 -8.57 24.31
N VAL A 61 0.16 -9.74 24.63
CA VAL A 61 1.41 -10.21 24.01
C VAL A 61 1.23 -10.42 22.50
N TYR A 62 0.13 -11.01 22.06
CA TYR A 62 -0.16 -11.22 20.64
C TYR A 62 -0.31 -9.89 19.89
N LYS A 63 -1.01 -8.91 20.46
CA LYS A 63 -1.15 -7.57 19.88
C LYS A 63 0.20 -6.85 19.78
N MET A 64 1.02 -6.95 20.84
CA MET A 64 2.36 -6.34 20.86
C MET A 64 3.29 -6.96 19.80
N GLN A 65 3.29 -8.29 19.70
CA GLN A 65 4.08 -8.99 18.65
C GLN A 65 3.65 -8.58 17.25
N SER A 66 2.34 -8.46 16.99
CA SER A 66 1.80 -8.01 15.73
C SER A 66 2.23 -6.57 15.40
N LEU A 67 2.19 -5.67 16.38
CA LEU A 67 2.62 -4.28 16.24
C LEU A 67 4.11 -4.19 15.90
N VAL A 68 4.96 -4.91 16.64
CA VAL A 68 6.41 -4.95 16.40
C VAL A 68 6.72 -5.49 15.01
N LEU A 69 6.07 -6.59 14.61
CA LEU A 69 6.23 -7.19 13.28
C LEU A 69 5.84 -6.20 12.17
N GLY A 70 4.70 -5.52 12.33
CA GLY A 70 4.27 -4.49 11.40
C GLY A 70 5.26 -3.33 11.30
N GLY A 71 5.81 -2.89 12.45
CA GLY A 71 6.85 -1.85 12.50
C GLY A 71 8.13 -2.25 11.79
N VAL A 72 8.61 -3.48 11.99
CA VAL A 72 9.80 -4.01 11.30
C VAL A 72 9.59 -4.06 9.78
N ILE A 73 8.45 -4.58 9.32
CA ILE A 73 8.13 -4.64 7.89
C ILE A 73 8.03 -3.23 7.30
N GLY A 74 7.39 -2.30 8.03
CA GLY A 74 7.31 -0.90 7.64
C GLY A 74 8.68 -0.23 7.53
N ALA A 75 9.58 -0.49 8.48
CA ALA A 75 10.95 0.01 8.44
C ALA A 75 11.74 -0.51 7.23
N LEU A 76 11.61 -1.80 6.91
CA LEU A 76 12.21 -2.40 5.70
C LEU A 76 11.68 -1.72 4.42
N GLY A 77 10.37 -1.46 4.34
CA GLY A 77 9.77 -0.72 3.24
C GLY A 77 10.32 0.71 3.12
N GLY A 78 10.47 1.40 4.25
CA GLY A 78 11.07 2.73 4.32
C GLY A 78 12.53 2.76 3.84
N MET A 79 13.34 1.75 4.20
CA MET A 79 14.72 1.61 3.73
C MET A 79 14.78 1.46 2.20
N VAL A 80 13.93 0.61 1.63
CA VAL A 80 13.84 0.42 0.17
C VAL A 80 13.42 1.73 -0.53
N PHE A 81 12.47 2.45 0.05
CA PHE A 81 12.03 3.74 -0.48
C PHE A 81 13.17 4.75 -0.54
N VAL A 82 13.97 4.87 0.53
CA VAL A 82 15.13 5.78 0.60
C VAL A 82 16.22 5.35 -0.41
N LEU A 83 16.48 4.06 -0.54
CA LEU A 83 17.43 3.53 -1.54
C LEU A 83 16.99 3.86 -2.98
N SER A 84 15.69 3.77 -3.25
CA SER A 84 15.12 4.07 -4.56
C SER A 84 15.15 5.57 -4.88
N SER A 85 14.79 6.42 -3.91
CA SER A 85 14.75 7.88 -4.08
C SER A 85 16.12 8.55 -4.02
N GLN A 86 17.13 7.86 -3.50
CA GLN A 86 18.50 8.37 -3.25
C GLN A 86 18.55 9.65 -2.40
N THR A 87 17.43 10.04 -1.83
CA THR A 87 17.29 11.23 -0.98
C THR A 87 16.44 10.88 0.24
N ASN A 88 16.84 11.41 1.39
CA ASN A 88 16.07 11.28 2.62
C ASN A 88 15.87 12.67 3.22
N GLN A 89 14.77 13.32 2.89
CA GLN A 89 14.40 14.62 3.42
C GLN A 89 13.21 14.47 4.36
N ALA A 90 13.22 15.20 5.47
CA ALA A 90 12.10 15.20 6.43
C ALA A 90 10.78 15.63 5.78
N SER A 91 10.84 16.50 4.76
CA SER A 91 9.68 16.93 3.97
C SER A 91 9.01 15.82 3.14
N THR A 92 9.65 14.69 2.94
CA THR A 92 9.06 13.52 2.25
C THR A 92 8.13 12.73 3.17
N TRP A 93 8.44 12.72 4.48
CA TRP A 93 7.72 11.96 5.50
C TRP A 93 6.58 12.79 6.14
N VAL A 94 5.73 13.34 5.30
CA VAL A 94 4.56 14.13 5.71
C VAL A 94 3.29 13.29 5.70
N SER A 95 2.25 13.82 6.32
CA SER A 95 0.93 13.16 6.40
C SER A 95 0.40 12.69 5.03
N ASN A 96 0.75 13.40 3.96
CA ASN A 96 0.35 13.04 2.59
C ASN A 96 0.88 11.65 2.17
N PHE A 97 2.12 11.30 2.53
CA PHE A 97 2.68 9.97 2.27
C PHE A 97 1.90 8.88 3.02
N THR A 98 1.52 9.16 4.26
CA THR A 98 0.69 8.25 5.06
C THR A 98 -0.69 8.06 4.42
N PHE A 99 -1.34 9.12 3.98
CA PHE A 99 -2.63 9.03 3.27
C PHE A 99 -2.55 8.22 1.99
N MET A 100 -1.50 8.38 1.19
CA MET A 100 -1.29 7.56 0.00
C MET A 100 -1.14 6.06 0.35
N THR A 101 -0.39 5.75 1.40
CA THR A 101 -0.20 4.37 1.86
C THR A 101 -1.52 3.75 2.34
N TRP A 102 -2.33 4.51 3.08
CA TRP A 102 -3.68 4.08 3.48
C TRP A 102 -4.59 3.86 2.27
N THR A 103 -4.54 4.74 1.28
CA THR A 103 -5.31 4.60 0.04
C THR A 103 -4.96 3.31 -0.69
N VAL A 104 -3.67 3.01 -0.83
CA VAL A 104 -3.18 1.76 -1.42
C VAL A 104 -3.68 0.54 -0.66
N LEU A 105 -3.63 0.57 0.67
CA LEU A 105 -4.09 -0.51 1.53
C LEU A 105 -5.59 -0.76 1.38
N LEU A 106 -6.40 0.30 1.41
CA LEU A 106 -7.85 0.21 1.24
C LEU A 106 -8.23 -0.26 -0.16
N LEU A 107 -7.57 0.27 -1.19
CA LEU A 107 -7.77 -0.12 -2.58
C LEU A 107 -7.51 -1.62 -2.78
N GLY A 108 -6.40 -2.11 -2.25
CA GLY A 108 -6.03 -3.52 -2.37
C GLY A 108 -6.91 -4.46 -1.56
N GLY A 109 -7.39 -4.01 -0.42
CA GLY A 109 -8.13 -4.78 0.58
C GLY A 109 -7.27 -5.08 1.81
N ALA A 110 -7.56 -4.38 2.91
CA ALA A 110 -6.75 -4.35 4.14
C ALA A 110 -6.58 -5.72 4.84
N ALA A 111 -7.49 -6.66 4.58
CA ALA A 111 -7.46 -7.99 5.22
C ALA A 111 -6.72 -9.06 4.40
N THR A 112 -6.09 -8.70 3.28
CA THR A 112 -5.44 -9.66 2.39
C THR A 112 -3.95 -9.38 2.23
N ILE A 113 -3.14 -10.42 1.99
CA ILE A 113 -1.68 -10.29 1.80
C ILE A 113 -1.36 -9.77 0.40
N LEU A 114 -2.10 -10.23 -0.61
CA LEU A 114 -1.92 -9.82 -2.00
C LEU A 114 -2.55 -8.45 -2.30
N GLY A 115 -3.52 -8.03 -1.49
CA GLY A 115 -4.22 -6.76 -1.64
C GLY A 115 -3.28 -5.56 -1.73
N PRO A 116 -2.44 -5.29 -0.74
CA PRO A 116 -1.50 -4.16 -0.77
C PRO A 116 -0.52 -4.20 -1.96
N ILE A 117 -0.10 -5.40 -2.39
CA ILE A 117 0.84 -5.57 -3.52
C ILE A 117 0.14 -5.16 -4.83
N VAL A 118 -1.04 -5.70 -5.10
CA VAL A 118 -1.80 -5.36 -6.31
C VAL A 118 -2.38 -3.96 -6.21
N GLY A 119 -2.87 -3.58 -5.03
CA GLY A 119 -3.38 -2.23 -4.76
C GLY A 119 -2.34 -1.15 -5.04
N SER A 120 -1.07 -1.37 -4.65
CA SER A 120 0.01 -0.44 -4.96
C SER A 120 0.26 -0.33 -6.47
N ALA A 121 0.31 -1.46 -7.18
CA ALA A 121 0.50 -1.46 -8.62
C ALA A 121 -0.61 -0.70 -9.35
N VAL A 122 -1.88 -0.99 -9.02
CA VAL A 122 -3.04 -0.33 -9.61
C VAL A 122 -3.06 1.17 -9.26
N PHE A 123 -2.78 1.52 -8.01
CA PHE A 123 -2.79 2.91 -7.56
C PHE A 123 -1.70 3.74 -8.25
N PHE A 124 -0.47 3.26 -8.30
CA PHE A 124 0.61 3.99 -8.97
C PHE A 124 0.41 4.05 -10.49
N MET A 125 -0.12 2.99 -11.10
CA MET A 125 -0.50 3.02 -12.52
C MET A 125 -1.58 4.10 -12.79
N PHE A 126 -2.61 4.17 -11.94
CA PHE A 126 -3.64 5.20 -12.02
C PHE A 126 -3.05 6.61 -11.87
N LEU A 127 -2.14 6.81 -10.91
CA LEU A 127 -1.47 8.10 -10.71
C LEU A 127 -0.64 8.53 -11.94
N MET A 128 0.15 7.59 -12.48
CA MET A 128 0.98 7.87 -13.67
C MET A 128 0.11 8.15 -14.90
N PHE A 129 -0.93 7.36 -15.11
CA PHE A 129 -1.86 7.56 -16.22
C PHE A 129 -2.56 8.92 -16.12
N THR A 130 -3.09 9.26 -14.95
CA THR A 130 -3.75 10.55 -14.71
C THR A 130 -2.81 11.73 -14.96
N GLN A 131 -1.56 11.61 -14.50
CA GLN A 131 -0.55 12.65 -14.75
C GLN A 131 -0.25 12.80 -16.25
N ALA A 132 0.00 11.70 -16.93
CA ALA A 132 0.32 11.71 -18.36
C ALA A 132 -0.83 12.31 -19.21
N VAL A 133 -2.07 11.97 -18.89
CA VAL A 133 -3.26 12.51 -19.56
C VAL A 133 -3.40 14.01 -19.30
N LEU A 134 -3.28 14.46 -18.06
CA LEU A 134 -3.40 15.89 -17.72
C LEU A 134 -2.29 16.72 -18.34
N GLU A 135 -1.03 16.27 -18.27
CA GLU A 135 0.10 16.95 -18.92
C GLU A 135 -0.07 16.98 -20.44
N GLY A 136 -0.55 15.90 -21.05
CA GLY A 136 -0.86 15.84 -22.48
C GLY A 136 -1.93 16.86 -22.88
N LEU A 137 -3.01 16.99 -22.12
CA LEU A 137 -4.09 17.94 -22.39
C LEU A 137 -3.64 19.40 -22.23
N VAL A 138 -2.78 19.69 -21.26
CA VAL A 138 -2.19 21.03 -21.09
C VAL A 138 -1.25 21.37 -22.26
N ASN A 139 -0.40 20.43 -22.67
CA ASN A 139 0.56 20.64 -23.76
C ASN A 139 -0.11 20.85 -25.13
N ILE A 140 -1.25 20.22 -25.39
CA ILE A 140 -2.04 20.40 -26.61
C ILE A 140 -2.84 21.72 -26.56
N GLY A 141 -2.87 22.42 -25.41
CA GLY A 141 -3.66 23.66 -25.26
C GLY A 141 -5.16 23.40 -25.07
N ALA A 142 -5.58 22.18 -24.84
CA ALA A 142 -6.99 21.85 -24.57
C ALA A 142 -7.51 22.44 -23.23
N LEU A 143 -6.58 22.73 -22.32
CA LEU A 143 -6.88 23.33 -21.00
C LEU A 143 -6.04 24.59 -20.78
N PRO A 144 -6.32 25.72 -21.47
CA PRO A 144 -5.51 26.92 -21.44
C PRO A 144 -5.49 27.64 -20.08
N PHE A 145 -6.42 27.29 -19.18
CA PHE A 145 -6.51 27.84 -17.83
C PHE A 145 -5.73 27.01 -16.80
N LEU A 146 -5.08 25.89 -17.18
CA LEU A 146 -4.28 25.07 -16.31
C LEU A 146 -2.80 25.21 -16.63
N SER A 147 -2.01 25.52 -15.62
CA SER A 147 -0.55 25.43 -15.70
C SER A 147 -0.06 24.05 -15.28
N ILE A 148 1.11 23.64 -15.77
CA ILE A 148 1.76 22.37 -15.39
C ILE A 148 1.93 22.24 -13.87
N ALA A 149 2.16 23.36 -13.16
CA ALA A 149 2.23 23.37 -11.70
C ALA A 149 0.91 23.00 -11.01
N GLN A 150 -0.23 23.31 -11.63
CA GLN A 150 -1.57 22.99 -11.10
C GLN A 150 -1.98 21.55 -11.37
N VAL A 151 -1.38 20.88 -12.36
CA VAL A 151 -1.63 19.46 -12.66
C VAL A 151 -1.37 18.58 -11.45
N GLY A 152 -0.32 18.86 -10.68
CA GLY A 152 -0.02 18.14 -9.44
C GLY A 152 -1.13 18.25 -8.39
N GLN A 153 -1.73 19.43 -8.25
CA GLN A 153 -2.83 19.65 -7.27
C GLN A 153 -4.11 18.95 -7.70
N ILE A 154 -4.46 19.03 -8.99
CA ILE A 154 -5.63 18.34 -9.56
C ILE A 154 -5.50 16.83 -9.41
N ARG A 155 -4.29 16.30 -9.58
CA ARG A 155 -4.01 14.87 -9.36
C ARG A 155 -4.40 14.43 -7.96
N TYR A 156 -4.06 15.19 -6.91
CA TYR A 156 -4.45 14.87 -5.53
C TYR A 156 -5.97 14.94 -5.32
N LEU A 157 -6.65 15.90 -5.95
CA LEU A 157 -8.10 15.99 -5.92
C LEU A 157 -8.75 14.75 -6.55
N LEU A 158 -8.24 14.31 -7.71
CA LEU A 158 -8.72 13.12 -8.40
C LEU A 158 -8.47 11.85 -7.59
N VAL A 159 -7.32 11.75 -6.91
CA VAL A 159 -7.04 10.65 -5.98
C VAL A 159 -8.04 10.62 -4.83
N GLY A 160 -8.31 11.77 -4.22
CA GLY A 160 -9.32 11.88 -3.16
C GLY A 160 -10.72 11.48 -3.63
N LEU A 161 -11.13 11.96 -4.80
CA LEU A 161 -12.41 11.60 -5.42
C LEU A 161 -12.48 10.10 -5.72
N PHE A 162 -11.42 9.54 -6.29
CA PHE A 162 -11.32 8.11 -6.58
C PHE A 162 -11.43 7.27 -5.30
N LEU A 163 -10.78 7.71 -4.21
CA LEU A 163 -10.86 7.04 -2.91
C LEU A 163 -12.29 7.06 -2.36
N VAL A 164 -12.98 8.23 -2.43
CA VAL A 164 -14.37 8.34 -1.99
C VAL A 164 -15.28 7.40 -2.80
N LEU A 165 -15.13 7.39 -4.11
CA LEU A 165 -15.90 6.49 -4.98
C LEU A 165 -15.63 5.02 -4.65
N LEU A 166 -14.37 4.68 -4.40
CA LEU A 166 -13.98 3.32 -4.03
C LEU A 166 -14.62 2.90 -2.71
N VAL A 167 -14.58 3.73 -1.67
CA VAL A 167 -15.21 3.44 -0.37
C VAL A 167 -16.72 3.28 -0.50
N ILE A 168 -17.38 4.07 -1.35
CA ILE A 168 -18.83 3.96 -1.59
C ILE A 168 -19.18 2.68 -2.35
N PHE A 169 -18.48 2.38 -3.44
CA PHE A 169 -18.83 1.27 -4.34
C PHE A 169 -18.18 -0.07 -3.95
N ARG A 170 -16.99 -0.02 -3.36
CA ARG A 170 -16.20 -1.20 -2.99
C ARG A 170 -15.46 -1.02 -1.67
N PRO A 171 -16.18 -0.93 -0.52
CA PRO A 171 -15.55 -0.70 0.78
C PRO A 171 -14.56 -1.79 1.20
N GLN A 172 -14.66 -2.98 0.61
CA GLN A 172 -13.75 -4.12 0.87
C GLN A 172 -12.45 -4.08 0.04
N GLY A 173 -12.29 -3.13 -0.89
CA GLY A 173 -11.19 -3.11 -1.84
C GLY A 173 -11.31 -4.18 -2.94
N PHE A 174 -10.28 -4.33 -3.78
CA PHE A 174 -10.31 -5.27 -4.91
C PHE A 174 -10.26 -6.75 -4.47
N PHE A 175 -9.49 -7.07 -3.44
CA PHE A 175 -9.26 -8.44 -2.95
C PHE A 175 -9.89 -8.73 -1.59
N GLY A 176 -10.59 -7.76 -0.99
CA GLY A 176 -11.25 -7.93 0.30
C GLY A 176 -12.43 -8.90 0.23
N ASN A 177 -12.58 -9.70 1.27
CA ASN A 177 -13.68 -10.66 1.37
C ASN A 177 -14.86 -10.02 2.11
N LYS A 178 -16.06 -10.01 1.51
CA LYS A 178 -17.27 -9.42 2.10
C LYS A 178 -17.59 -9.94 3.50
N LYS A 179 -17.30 -11.23 3.74
CA LYS A 179 -17.57 -11.89 5.03
C LYS A 179 -16.68 -11.42 6.18
N GLU A 180 -15.51 -10.87 5.88
CA GLU A 180 -14.56 -10.40 6.91
C GLU A 180 -14.85 -8.99 7.43
N MET A 181 -15.77 -8.25 6.77
CA MET A 181 -16.16 -6.88 7.16
C MET A 181 -17.59 -6.78 7.73
N GLN A 182 -18.35 -7.87 7.72
CA GLN A 182 -19.65 -7.90 8.42
C GLN A 182 -19.38 -8.17 9.90
N PHE A 183 -19.27 -7.10 10.67
CA PHE A 183 -19.46 -7.19 12.11
C PHE A 183 -20.92 -7.59 12.33
N ASN A 184 -21.16 -8.83 12.73
CA ASN A 184 -22.44 -9.23 13.27
C ASN A 184 -22.64 -8.44 14.58
N GLY A 185 -23.42 -7.34 14.49
CA GLY A 185 -23.98 -6.67 15.64
C GLY A 185 -25.16 -7.47 16.18
#